data_6b4bb2c071097de1a83150b3ae582aca
#
_entry.id   6b4bb2c071097de1a83150b3ae582aca
#
_cell.length_a   1.000
_cell.length_b   1.000
_cell.length_c   1.000
_cell.angle_alpha   90.00
_cell.angle_beta   90.00
_cell.angle_gamma   90.00
#
_symmetry.space_group_name_H-M   'P 1'
#
loop_
_entity.id
_entity.type
_entity.pdbx_description
1 polymer ?
#
loop_
_entity_poly.entity_id
_entity_poly.type
_entity_poly.pdbx_seq_one_letter_code
_entity_poly.pdbx_strand_id
1 'polypeptide(L)'
;NESTCIVCGTLRLQHSARYFLTSLPETLFLAPVNHSVEYNWLREAIPFLQQESRSAMPGVDALCSQICATFFTLAVREWIAQVNTEKNILRLLLHPRLGAVIQQMLEMPGHAWTVESLASIAHMSRASFAQLFRDVSGTTPLAVLTKLRLQIAAQMFSREMLPVVVIAESVGYASESSFHKAFVREFGCTPGEYRERVR
;
A
#
# COMPACT_ATOMS: atom_id res chain seq x y z
N ASN A 1 -41.75 3.07 -2.84
CA ASN A 1 -40.75 2.13 -2.33
C ASN A 1 -39.41 2.43 -3.00
N GLU A 2 -38.56 3.20 -2.31
CA GLU A 2 -37.17 3.37 -2.74
C GLU A 2 -36.43 2.06 -2.41
N SER A 3 -36.07 1.31 -3.43
CA SER A 3 -35.25 0.12 -3.27
C SER A 3 -33.79 0.54 -3.20
N THR A 4 -33.14 0.28 -2.07
CA THR A 4 -31.71 0.47 -1.90
C THR A 4 -31.00 -0.72 -2.56
N CYS A 5 -30.12 -0.43 -3.53
CA CYS A 5 -29.30 -1.45 -4.15
C CYS A 5 -27.86 -1.39 -3.58
N ILE A 6 -27.35 -2.52 -3.14
CA ILE A 6 -25.99 -2.66 -2.62
C ILE A 6 -25.17 -3.48 -3.63
N VAL A 7 -24.03 -2.94 -4.06
CA VAL A 7 -23.05 -3.65 -4.87
C VAL A 7 -21.88 -4.02 -3.95
N CYS A 8 -21.54 -5.30 -3.87
CA CYS A 8 -20.41 -5.80 -3.12
C CYS A 8 -19.33 -6.32 -4.06
N GLY A 9 -18.09 -5.96 -3.79
CA GLY A 9 -16.91 -6.44 -4.51
C GLY A 9 -15.76 -6.71 -3.57
N THR A 10 -14.86 -7.62 -3.95
CA THR A 10 -13.64 -7.93 -3.20
C THR A 10 -12.43 -7.52 -4.03
N LEU A 11 -11.56 -6.70 -3.47
CA LEU A 11 -10.29 -6.32 -4.08
C LEU A 11 -9.15 -7.13 -3.48
N ARG A 12 -8.39 -7.81 -4.34
CA ARG A 12 -7.12 -8.44 -3.97
C ARG A 12 -5.99 -7.52 -4.38
N LEU A 13 -5.40 -6.88 -3.39
CA LEU A 13 -4.27 -5.99 -3.61
C LEU A 13 -2.95 -6.77 -3.52
N GLN A 14 -1.95 -6.33 -4.30
CA GLN A 14 -0.60 -6.88 -4.18
C GLN A 14 -0.05 -6.60 -2.78
N HIS A 15 0.73 -7.52 -2.25
CA HIS A 15 1.13 -7.54 -0.84
C HIS A 15 2.03 -6.36 -0.42
N SER A 16 2.76 -5.77 -1.35
CA SER A 16 3.51 -4.52 -1.11
C SER A 16 2.61 -3.36 -0.69
N ALA A 17 1.33 -3.39 -1.09
CA ALA A 17 0.34 -2.42 -0.66
C ALA A 17 -0.13 -2.63 0.79
N ARG A 18 0.07 -3.82 1.39
CA ARG A 18 -0.44 -4.14 2.73
C ARG A 18 0.03 -3.17 3.81
N TYR A 19 1.30 -2.75 3.75
CA TYR A 19 1.83 -1.77 4.70
C TYR A 19 1.06 -0.44 4.66
N PHE A 20 0.66 0.00 3.46
CA PHE A 20 -0.11 1.22 3.29
C PHE A 20 -1.58 1.03 3.68
N LEU A 21 -2.12 -0.17 3.47
CA LEU A 21 -3.50 -0.51 3.81
C LEU A 21 -3.75 -0.56 5.32
N THR A 22 -2.74 -0.94 6.11
CA THR A 22 -2.86 -0.91 7.59
C THR A 22 -3.03 0.51 8.15
N SER A 23 -2.77 1.53 7.34
CA SER A 23 -2.99 2.93 7.71
C SER A 23 -4.39 3.43 7.33
N LEU A 24 -5.19 2.63 6.62
CA LEU A 24 -6.59 2.94 6.32
C LEU A 24 -7.49 2.57 7.51
N PRO A 25 -8.58 3.28 7.74
CA PRO A 25 -9.59 2.87 8.70
C PRO A 25 -10.28 1.57 8.23
N GLU A 26 -10.88 0.83 9.16
CA GLU A 26 -11.60 -0.41 8.85
C GLU A 26 -12.75 -0.19 7.86
N THR A 27 -13.30 1.02 7.82
CA THR A 27 -14.39 1.39 6.92
C THR A 27 -14.14 2.77 6.36
N LEU A 28 -14.19 2.88 5.03
CA LEU A 28 -14.13 4.15 4.29
C LEU A 28 -15.52 4.53 3.82
N PHE A 29 -16.01 5.68 4.26
CA PHE A 29 -17.25 6.27 3.75
C PHE A 29 -16.90 7.35 2.75
N LEU A 30 -17.41 7.21 1.52
CA LEU A 30 -17.39 8.26 0.53
C LEU A 30 -18.74 8.95 0.60
N ALA A 31 -18.79 10.08 1.31
CA ALA A 31 -19.97 10.94 1.26
C ALA A 31 -19.82 11.96 0.13
N PRO A 32 -20.89 12.26 -0.60
CA PRO A 32 -20.87 13.27 -1.65
C PRO A 32 -20.82 14.67 -1.02
N VAL A 33 -19.63 15.13 -0.66
CA VAL A 33 -19.47 16.43 0.01
C VAL A 33 -19.47 17.59 -0.99
N ASN A 34 -19.15 17.35 -2.26
CA ASN A 34 -19.16 18.35 -3.32
C ASN A 34 -19.49 17.70 -4.67
N HIS A 35 -20.12 18.44 -5.58
CA HIS A 35 -20.39 18.08 -6.96
C HIS A 35 -19.09 18.02 -7.81
N SER A 36 -18.12 17.20 -7.37
CA SER A 36 -16.91 16.98 -8.16
C SER A 36 -17.21 16.08 -9.36
N VAL A 37 -16.45 16.24 -10.42
CA VAL A 37 -16.57 15.43 -11.65
C VAL A 37 -16.39 13.93 -11.32
N GLU A 38 -15.46 13.63 -10.38
CA GLU A 38 -15.20 12.27 -9.89
C GLU A 38 -16.43 11.64 -9.23
N TYR A 39 -17.19 12.40 -8.46
CA TYR A 39 -18.39 11.90 -7.80
C TYR A 39 -19.52 11.59 -8.78
N ASN A 40 -19.73 12.45 -9.78
CA ASN A 40 -20.73 12.21 -10.82
C ASN A 40 -20.39 10.92 -11.59
N TRP A 41 -19.12 10.70 -11.91
CA TRP A 41 -18.67 9.48 -12.56
C TRP A 41 -18.95 8.23 -11.70
N LEU A 42 -18.67 8.26 -10.40
CA LEU A 42 -18.95 7.17 -9.46
C LEU A 42 -20.44 6.79 -9.49
N ARG A 43 -21.33 7.80 -9.46
CA ARG A 43 -22.76 7.61 -9.47
C ARG A 43 -23.29 6.99 -10.76
N GLU A 44 -22.65 7.30 -11.88
CA GLU A 44 -23.01 6.72 -13.19
C GLU A 44 -22.40 5.32 -13.40
N ALA A 45 -21.23 5.06 -12.83
CA ALA A 45 -20.56 3.78 -12.97
C ALA A 45 -21.22 2.65 -12.13
N ILE A 46 -21.93 2.96 -11.05
CA ILE A 46 -22.62 1.94 -10.23
C ILE A 46 -23.72 1.20 -11.03
N PRO A 47 -24.67 1.88 -11.70
CA PRO A 47 -25.65 1.20 -12.55
C PRO A 47 -25.02 0.39 -13.68
N PHE A 48 -23.95 0.93 -14.27
CA PHE A 48 -23.19 0.21 -15.30
C PHE A 48 -22.60 -1.09 -14.76
N LEU A 49 -21.94 -1.06 -13.59
CA LEU A 49 -21.44 -2.26 -12.93
C LEU A 49 -22.53 -3.29 -12.64
N GLN A 50 -23.71 -2.83 -12.20
CA GLN A 50 -24.84 -3.71 -11.92
C GLN A 50 -25.35 -4.40 -13.18
N GLN A 51 -25.41 -3.68 -14.29
CA GLN A 51 -25.82 -4.23 -15.57
C GLN A 51 -24.77 -5.22 -16.09
N GLU A 52 -23.50 -4.83 -16.04
CA GLU A 52 -22.38 -5.62 -16.54
C GLU A 52 -22.19 -6.90 -15.73
N SER A 53 -22.27 -6.83 -14.40
CA SER A 53 -22.14 -8.02 -13.52
C SER A 53 -23.20 -9.12 -13.75
N ARG A 54 -24.31 -8.78 -14.42
CA ARG A 54 -25.38 -9.72 -14.84
C ARG A 54 -25.19 -10.21 -16.26
N SER A 55 -24.24 -9.65 -16.99
CA SER A 55 -23.94 -10.00 -18.37
C SER A 55 -23.13 -11.31 -18.42
N ALA A 56 -23.37 -12.13 -19.42
CA ALA A 56 -22.55 -13.31 -19.72
C ALA A 56 -21.51 -13.05 -20.82
N MET A 57 -21.20 -11.79 -21.10
CA MET A 57 -20.26 -11.40 -22.15
C MET A 57 -18.80 -11.68 -21.74
N PRO A 58 -17.92 -12.07 -22.68
CA PRO A 58 -16.50 -12.21 -22.40
C PRO A 58 -15.89 -10.89 -21.92
N GLY A 59 -15.04 -10.97 -20.87
CA GLY A 59 -14.34 -9.79 -20.33
C GLY A 59 -15.07 -9.04 -19.20
N VAL A 60 -16.26 -9.46 -18.79
CA VAL A 60 -17.03 -8.87 -17.67
C VAL A 60 -16.19 -8.78 -16.40
N ASP A 61 -15.51 -9.87 -16.02
CA ASP A 61 -14.69 -9.90 -14.79
C ASP A 61 -13.54 -8.90 -14.84
N ALA A 62 -12.89 -8.76 -15.99
CA ALA A 62 -11.80 -7.81 -16.18
C ALA A 62 -12.31 -6.37 -16.09
N LEU A 63 -13.43 -6.06 -16.73
CA LEU A 63 -14.04 -4.74 -16.73
C LEU A 63 -14.51 -4.34 -15.32
N CYS A 64 -15.24 -5.22 -14.66
CA CYS A 64 -15.70 -5.01 -13.28
C CYS A 64 -14.52 -4.82 -12.33
N SER A 65 -13.45 -5.62 -12.46
CA SER A 65 -12.24 -5.48 -11.65
C SER A 65 -11.56 -4.13 -11.84
N GLN A 66 -11.46 -3.62 -13.06
CA GLN A 66 -10.86 -2.31 -13.33
C GLN A 66 -11.69 -1.16 -12.72
N ILE A 67 -13.01 -1.23 -12.86
CA ILE A 67 -13.91 -0.21 -12.28
C ILE A 67 -13.83 -0.24 -10.75
N CYS A 68 -13.84 -1.42 -10.12
CA CYS A 68 -13.67 -1.56 -8.68
C CYS A 68 -12.30 -1.04 -8.19
N ALA A 69 -11.22 -1.28 -8.94
CA ALA A 69 -9.91 -0.73 -8.63
C ALA A 69 -9.89 0.81 -8.70
N THR A 70 -10.60 1.37 -9.68
CA THR A 70 -10.77 2.83 -9.79
C THR A 70 -11.56 3.39 -8.61
N PHE A 71 -12.66 2.75 -8.21
CA PHE A 71 -13.42 3.14 -7.02
C PHE A 71 -12.57 3.15 -5.76
N PHE A 72 -11.79 2.08 -5.56
CA PHE A 72 -10.87 2.00 -4.43
C PHE A 72 -9.83 3.12 -4.45
N THR A 73 -9.26 3.41 -5.62
CA THR A 73 -8.28 4.48 -5.77
C THR A 73 -8.87 5.85 -5.43
N LEU A 74 -10.08 6.13 -5.91
CA LEU A 74 -10.78 7.38 -5.60
C LEU A 74 -11.16 7.47 -4.12
N ALA A 75 -11.57 6.35 -3.50
CA ALA A 75 -11.87 6.29 -2.08
C ALA A 75 -10.63 6.61 -1.21
N VAL A 76 -9.49 6.02 -1.56
CA VAL A 76 -8.23 6.29 -0.86
C VAL A 76 -7.78 7.73 -1.05
N ARG A 77 -7.89 8.28 -2.27
CA ARG A 77 -7.55 9.68 -2.53
C ARG A 77 -8.40 10.65 -1.72
N GLU A 78 -9.71 10.43 -1.70
CA GLU A 78 -10.66 11.26 -0.96
C GLU A 78 -10.38 11.19 0.56
N TRP A 79 -10.16 9.97 1.07
CA TRP A 79 -9.80 9.80 2.47
C TRP A 79 -8.50 10.53 2.83
N ILE A 80 -7.46 10.44 1.98
CA ILE A 80 -6.19 11.17 2.20
C ILE A 80 -6.42 12.68 2.17
N ALA A 81 -7.31 13.17 1.33
CA ALA A 81 -7.65 14.59 1.26
C ALA A 81 -8.38 15.07 2.53
N GLN A 82 -9.25 14.22 3.09
CA GLN A 82 -10.01 14.54 4.31
C GLN A 82 -9.14 14.45 5.58
N VAL A 83 -8.20 13.49 5.64
CA VAL A 83 -7.25 13.32 6.77
C VAL A 83 -6.09 14.32 6.68
N ASN A 84 -6.34 15.52 6.20
CA ASN A 84 -5.32 16.52 5.85
C ASN A 84 -4.51 17.07 7.03
N THR A 85 -4.82 16.69 8.27
CA THR A 85 -4.17 17.17 9.50
C THR A 85 -3.13 16.23 10.08
N GLU A 86 -3.10 14.95 9.69
CA GLU A 86 -2.17 14.00 10.27
C GLU A 86 -1.11 13.52 9.26
N LYS A 87 0.15 13.43 9.74
CA LYS A 87 1.26 12.85 9.00
C LYS A 87 0.96 11.39 8.69
N ASN A 88 0.81 11.04 7.41
CA ASN A 88 0.39 9.72 6.99
C ASN A 88 1.31 9.15 5.91
N ILE A 89 1.65 7.87 6.05
CA ILE A 89 2.54 7.18 5.11
C ILE A 89 1.93 7.03 3.70
N LEU A 90 0.61 6.96 3.58
CA LEU A 90 -0.08 6.90 2.28
C LEU A 90 0.15 8.16 1.44
N ARG A 91 0.36 9.31 2.10
CA ARG A 91 0.69 10.56 1.39
C ARG A 91 2.02 10.49 0.66
N LEU A 92 2.94 9.61 1.10
CA LEU A 92 4.21 9.38 0.39
C LEU A 92 3.98 8.85 -1.03
N LEU A 93 3.05 7.91 -1.21
CA LEU A 93 2.74 7.32 -2.52
C LEU A 93 2.16 8.34 -3.50
N LEU A 94 1.36 9.28 -3.01
CA LEU A 94 0.71 10.29 -3.84
C LEU A 94 1.54 11.55 -4.00
N HIS A 95 2.63 11.69 -3.23
CA HIS A 95 3.47 12.87 -3.31
C HIS A 95 4.31 12.87 -4.59
N PRO A 96 4.30 13.95 -5.41
CA PRO A 96 4.93 13.97 -6.73
C PRO A 96 6.41 13.56 -6.75
N ARG A 97 7.17 13.89 -5.68
CA ARG A 97 8.59 13.55 -5.59
C ARG A 97 8.87 12.29 -4.78
N LEU A 98 8.05 12.00 -3.75
CA LEU A 98 8.31 10.89 -2.83
C LEU A 98 7.72 9.58 -3.34
N GLY A 99 6.70 9.62 -4.19
CA GLY A 99 6.09 8.42 -4.78
C GLY A 99 7.10 7.55 -5.51
N ALA A 100 7.96 8.15 -6.35
CA ALA A 100 9.03 7.44 -7.05
C ALA A 100 10.05 6.81 -6.08
N VAL A 101 10.35 7.47 -4.95
CA VAL A 101 11.24 6.92 -3.92
C VAL A 101 10.65 5.67 -3.29
N ILE A 102 9.35 5.70 -2.93
CA ILE A 102 8.66 4.55 -2.36
C ILE A 102 8.59 3.41 -3.37
N GLN A 103 8.32 3.70 -4.64
CA GLN A 103 8.31 2.70 -5.69
C GLN A 103 9.67 1.98 -5.80
N GLN A 104 10.78 2.73 -5.80
CA GLN A 104 12.13 2.15 -5.85
C GLN A 104 12.46 1.30 -4.60
N MET A 105 12.04 1.73 -3.41
CA MET A 105 12.16 0.92 -2.19
C MET A 105 11.41 -0.41 -2.29
N LEU A 106 10.23 -0.42 -2.93
CA LEU A 106 9.40 -1.61 -3.11
C LEU A 106 9.97 -2.55 -4.19
N GLU A 107 10.48 -2.01 -5.29
CA GLU A 107 11.06 -2.78 -6.39
C GLU A 107 12.40 -3.41 -6.02
N MET A 108 13.20 -2.71 -5.22
CA MET A 108 14.54 -3.14 -4.81
C MET A 108 14.73 -3.10 -3.29
N PRO A 109 13.97 -3.91 -2.52
CA PRO A 109 14.02 -3.86 -1.05
C PRO A 109 15.40 -4.24 -0.50
N GLY A 110 16.10 -5.15 -1.17
CA GLY A 110 17.46 -5.61 -0.79
C GLY A 110 18.56 -4.60 -1.05
N HIS A 111 18.33 -3.57 -1.86
CA HIS A 111 19.36 -2.59 -2.18
C HIS A 111 19.82 -1.81 -0.94
N ALA A 112 21.13 -1.48 -0.89
CA ALA A 112 21.75 -0.74 0.23
C ALA A 112 21.39 0.77 0.17
N TRP A 113 20.10 1.07 0.36
CA TRP A 113 19.59 2.43 0.33
C TRP A 113 20.17 3.29 1.44
N THR A 114 20.64 4.47 1.07
CA THR A 114 21.03 5.54 2.01
C THR A 114 20.07 6.72 1.86
N VAL A 115 20.05 7.63 2.83
CA VAL A 115 19.25 8.84 2.73
C VAL A 115 19.69 9.68 1.53
N GLU A 116 20.98 9.66 1.20
CA GLU A 116 21.59 10.34 0.05
C GLU A 116 21.08 9.77 -1.27
N SER A 117 21.11 8.43 -1.43
CA SER A 117 20.65 7.79 -2.66
C SER A 117 19.15 7.98 -2.87
N LEU A 118 18.35 7.92 -1.81
CA LEU A 118 16.91 8.19 -1.86
C LEU A 118 16.61 9.66 -2.19
N ALA A 119 17.37 10.60 -1.64
CA ALA A 119 17.25 12.02 -1.94
C ALA A 119 17.56 12.33 -3.42
N SER A 120 18.53 11.61 -4.00
CA SER A 120 18.87 11.72 -5.43
C SER A 120 17.71 11.33 -6.33
N ILE A 121 16.95 10.27 -5.99
CA ILE A 121 15.73 9.88 -6.73
C ILE A 121 14.67 10.99 -6.68
N ALA A 122 14.54 11.66 -5.54
CA ALA A 122 13.61 12.78 -5.37
C ALA A 122 14.11 14.10 -5.99
N HIS A 123 15.33 14.12 -6.57
CA HIS A 123 16.02 15.33 -7.05
C HIS A 123 16.12 16.40 -5.97
N MET A 124 16.55 16.01 -4.75
CA MET A 124 16.63 16.88 -3.59
C MET A 124 17.97 16.74 -2.86
N SER A 125 18.34 17.77 -2.09
CA SER A 125 19.41 17.64 -1.13
C SER A 125 19.01 16.67 0.01
N ARG A 126 20.00 16.00 0.62
CA ARG A 126 19.76 15.10 1.76
C ARG A 126 18.91 15.73 2.86
N ALA A 127 19.23 16.97 3.24
CA ALA A 127 18.55 17.68 4.32
C ALA A 127 17.08 17.99 3.96
N SER A 128 16.86 18.55 2.77
CA SER A 128 15.51 18.88 2.27
C SER A 128 14.65 17.66 2.10
N PHE A 129 15.22 16.55 1.57
CA PHE A 129 14.53 15.27 1.42
C PHE A 129 14.10 14.70 2.78
N ALA A 130 15.04 14.60 3.76
CA ALA A 130 14.75 14.04 5.07
C ALA A 130 13.68 14.86 5.81
N GLN A 131 13.70 16.18 5.67
CA GLN A 131 12.70 17.07 6.25
C GLN A 131 11.33 16.86 5.59
N LEU A 132 11.24 16.97 4.25
CA LEU A 132 10.00 16.76 3.50
C LEU A 132 9.39 15.38 3.80
N PHE A 133 10.22 14.32 3.80
CA PHE A 133 9.76 12.97 4.06
C PHE A 133 9.11 12.87 5.46
N ARG A 134 9.74 13.48 6.47
CA ARG A 134 9.23 13.50 7.84
C ARG A 134 7.96 14.36 7.97
N ASP A 135 7.87 15.45 7.24
CA ASP A 135 6.70 16.32 7.25
C ASP A 135 5.48 15.63 6.64
N VAL A 136 5.70 14.82 5.60
CA VAL A 136 4.63 14.08 4.90
C VAL A 136 4.22 12.81 5.67
N SER A 137 5.18 12.03 6.19
CA SER A 137 4.91 10.69 6.75
C SER A 137 4.95 10.61 8.28
N GLY A 138 5.50 11.61 8.95
CA GLY A 138 5.73 11.56 10.39
C GLY A 138 6.93 10.72 10.83
N THR A 139 7.67 10.09 9.90
CA THR A 139 8.77 9.18 10.21
C THR A 139 9.96 9.34 9.27
N THR A 140 11.04 8.60 9.50
CA THR A 140 12.25 8.71 8.66
C THR A 140 12.21 7.77 7.44
N PRO A 141 12.92 8.10 6.35
CA PRO A 141 12.98 7.24 5.16
C PRO A 141 13.44 5.81 5.46
N LEU A 142 14.48 5.66 6.29
CA LEU A 142 15.02 4.33 6.63
C LEU A 142 14.09 3.54 7.57
N ALA A 143 13.29 4.20 8.40
CA ALA A 143 12.27 3.52 9.20
C ALA A 143 11.14 2.96 8.31
N VAL A 144 10.72 3.71 7.29
CA VAL A 144 9.77 3.22 6.28
C VAL A 144 10.37 2.05 5.51
N LEU A 145 11.60 2.16 5.02
CA LEU A 145 12.29 1.08 4.32
C LEU A 145 12.35 -0.20 5.17
N THR A 146 12.69 -0.08 6.46
CA THR A 146 12.73 -1.23 7.37
C THR A 146 11.37 -1.93 7.44
N LYS A 147 10.28 -1.18 7.59
CA LYS A 147 8.93 -1.74 7.63
C LYS A 147 8.53 -2.39 6.30
N LEU A 148 8.84 -1.75 5.16
CA LEU A 148 8.58 -2.33 3.84
C LEU A 148 9.33 -3.66 3.66
N ARG A 149 10.60 -3.73 4.02
CA ARG A 149 11.41 -4.96 3.99
C ARG A 149 10.77 -6.10 4.79
N LEU A 150 10.33 -5.80 6.01
CA LEU A 150 9.70 -6.80 6.89
C LEU A 150 8.35 -7.27 6.35
N GLN A 151 7.54 -6.38 5.75
CA GLN A 151 6.28 -6.76 5.12
C GLN A 151 6.49 -7.62 3.87
N ILE A 152 7.50 -7.30 3.05
CA ILE A 152 7.87 -8.10 1.89
C ILE A 152 8.35 -9.50 2.34
N ALA A 153 9.19 -9.57 3.38
CA ALA A 153 9.64 -10.84 3.95
C ALA A 153 8.46 -11.68 4.50
N ALA A 154 7.54 -11.06 5.23
CA ALA A 154 6.34 -11.71 5.75
C ALA A 154 5.49 -12.32 4.62
N GLN A 155 5.42 -11.64 3.49
CA GLN A 155 4.78 -12.15 2.29
C GLN A 155 5.51 -13.35 1.68
N MET A 156 6.84 -13.29 1.58
CA MET A 156 7.63 -14.41 1.07
C MET A 156 7.43 -15.67 1.94
N PHE A 157 7.31 -15.52 3.27
CA PHE A 157 6.97 -16.63 4.16
C PHE A 157 5.62 -17.28 3.87
N SER A 158 4.65 -16.55 3.37
CA SER A 158 3.33 -17.09 3.01
C SER A 158 3.27 -17.76 1.65
N ARG A 159 4.24 -17.51 0.77
CA ARG A 159 4.22 -17.98 -0.63
C ARG A 159 5.33 -18.95 -0.97
N GLU A 160 6.47 -18.82 -0.30
CA GLU A 160 7.72 -19.47 -0.69
C GLU A 160 8.25 -20.33 0.44
N MET A 161 8.86 -21.46 0.06
CA MET A 161 9.49 -22.40 0.99
C MET A 161 10.98 -22.09 1.23
N LEU A 162 11.39 -20.86 0.97
CA LEU A 162 12.79 -20.46 1.10
C LEU A 162 13.22 -20.45 2.59
N PRO A 163 14.50 -20.78 2.87
CA PRO A 163 15.10 -20.61 4.20
C PRO A 163 14.98 -19.16 4.69
N VAL A 164 14.88 -18.99 6.02
CA VAL A 164 14.78 -17.65 6.64
C VAL A 164 15.95 -16.75 6.25
N VAL A 165 17.17 -17.32 6.20
CA VAL A 165 18.37 -16.59 5.83
C VAL A 165 18.30 -16.04 4.42
N VAL A 166 17.80 -16.81 3.46
CA VAL A 166 17.64 -16.38 2.06
C VAL A 166 16.64 -15.22 1.95
N ILE A 167 15.52 -15.33 2.66
CA ILE A 167 14.52 -14.24 2.69
C ILE A 167 15.13 -12.99 3.35
N ALA A 168 15.84 -13.13 4.46
CA ALA A 168 16.49 -12.01 5.15
C ALA A 168 17.49 -11.28 4.23
N GLU A 169 18.32 -12.02 3.52
CA GLU A 169 19.28 -11.46 2.55
C GLU A 169 18.57 -10.77 1.37
N SER A 170 17.55 -11.40 0.82
CA SER A 170 16.79 -10.84 -0.32
C SER A 170 16.12 -9.49 -0.01
N VAL A 171 15.74 -9.26 1.25
CA VAL A 171 15.19 -7.99 1.70
C VAL A 171 16.23 -7.05 2.32
N GLY A 172 17.54 -7.37 2.21
CA GLY A 172 18.65 -6.48 2.53
C GLY A 172 19.11 -6.48 3.99
N TYR A 173 18.93 -7.58 4.70
CA TYR A 173 19.54 -7.77 6.02
C TYR A 173 20.89 -8.49 5.88
N ALA A 174 21.92 -7.94 6.49
CA ALA A 174 23.26 -8.50 6.46
C ALA A 174 23.42 -9.77 7.34
N SER A 175 22.49 -10.03 8.26
CA SER A 175 22.49 -11.22 9.09
C SER A 175 21.07 -11.65 9.48
N GLU A 176 20.89 -12.97 9.59
CA GLU A 176 19.65 -13.57 10.06
C GLU A 176 19.28 -13.09 11.48
N SER A 177 20.26 -12.91 12.36
CA SER A 177 20.05 -12.44 13.73
C SER A 177 19.48 -11.01 13.76
N SER A 178 19.96 -10.09 12.93
CA SER A 178 19.43 -8.72 12.83
C SER A 178 18.02 -8.71 12.25
N PHE A 179 17.78 -9.53 11.24
CA PHE A 179 16.45 -9.73 10.65
C PHE A 179 15.46 -10.27 11.69
N HIS A 180 15.83 -11.35 12.39
CA HIS A 180 14.98 -11.98 13.39
C HIS A 180 14.53 -10.98 14.48
N LYS A 181 15.48 -10.21 15.04
CA LYS A 181 15.15 -9.17 16.04
C LYS A 181 14.18 -8.11 15.49
N ALA A 182 14.40 -7.65 14.27
CA ALA A 182 13.53 -6.67 13.62
C ALA A 182 12.13 -7.25 13.34
N PHE A 183 12.08 -8.51 12.88
CA PHE A 183 10.83 -9.21 12.57
C PHE A 183 9.98 -9.44 13.83
N VAL A 184 10.57 -9.93 14.91
CA VAL A 184 9.89 -10.12 16.20
C VAL A 184 9.34 -8.79 16.74
N ARG A 185 10.12 -7.70 16.62
CA ARG A 185 9.68 -6.37 17.05
C ARG A 185 8.47 -5.86 16.26
N GLU A 186 8.39 -6.17 14.95
CA GLU A 186 7.30 -5.69 14.07
C GLU A 186 6.05 -6.57 14.17
N PHE A 187 6.21 -7.91 14.25
CA PHE A 187 5.09 -8.86 14.17
C PHE A 187 4.76 -9.56 15.48
N GLY A 188 5.55 -9.37 16.53
CA GLY A 188 5.34 -10.00 17.85
C GLY A 188 5.59 -11.51 17.88
N CYS A 189 6.12 -12.10 16.81
CA CYS A 189 6.44 -13.53 16.72
C CYS A 189 7.67 -13.75 15.84
N THR A 190 8.27 -14.93 15.96
CA THR A 190 9.44 -15.30 15.14
C THR A 190 9.06 -15.55 13.68
N PRO A 191 10.00 -15.43 12.72
CA PRO A 191 9.77 -15.79 11.33
C PRO A 191 9.23 -17.21 11.13
N GLY A 192 9.69 -18.17 11.94
CA GLY A 192 9.22 -19.55 11.90
C GLY A 192 7.74 -19.67 12.34
N GLU A 193 7.40 -19.12 13.51
CA GLU A 193 6.02 -19.08 14.00
C GLU A 193 5.08 -18.33 13.05
N TYR A 194 5.55 -17.24 12.45
CA TYR A 194 4.78 -16.51 11.44
C TYR A 194 4.45 -17.37 10.24
N ARG A 195 5.45 -18.11 9.72
CA ARG A 195 5.28 -19.04 8.59
C ARG A 195 4.23 -20.12 8.88
N GLU A 196 4.23 -20.69 10.09
CA GLU A 196 3.26 -21.71 10.51
C GLU A 196 1.83 -21.16 10.57
N ARG A 197 1.66 -19.90 10.98
CA ARG A 197 0.34 -19.24 11.10
C ARG A 197 -0.30 -18.85 9.78
N VAL A 198 0.51 -18.56 8.75
CA VAL A 198 0.02 -18.04 7.45
C VAL A 198 -0.12 -19.11 6.37
N ARG A 199 0.18 -20.37 6.71
CA ARG A 199 -0.06 -21.56 5.89
C ARG A 199 -1.43 -22.16 6.19
#